data_f4522c067981f059a8853d32e22bd794
#
_entry.id   f4522c067981f059a8853d32e22bd794
#
_cell.length_a   1.000
_cell.length_b   1.000
_cell.length_c   1.000
_cell.angle_alpha   90.00
_cell.angle_beta   90.00
_cell.angle_gamma   90.00
#
_symmetry.space_group_name_H-M   'P 1'
#
loop_
_entity.id
_entity.type
_entity.pdbx_description
1 polymer ?
#
loop_
_entity_poly.entity_id
_entity_poly.type
_entity_poly.pdbx_seq_one_letter_code
_entity_poly.pdbx_strand_id
1 'polypeptide(L)' 'MPQYTFEMAMTCDGCANAARRVLSKLGEDKVTVDKIDVGTKQVIVTSDLAANDILEALKKTGKEVKQLS' A
#
# COMPACT_ATOMS: atom_id res chain seq x y z
N MET A 1 -1.07 -5.89 -15.61
CA MET A 1 -1.50 -5.25 -14.34
C MET A 1 -0.55 -4.11 -14.02
N PRO A 2 -1.06 -2.89 -13.84
CA PRO A 2 -0.19 -1.76 -13.55
C PRO A 2 0.41 -1.86 -12.14
N GLN A 3 1.60 -1.32 -12.02
CA GLN A 3 2.30 -1.24 -10.74
C GLN A 3 2.22 0.19 -10.22
N TYR A 4 1.90 0.34 -8.95
CA TYR A 4 1.80 1.63 -8.30
C TYR A 4 2.79 1.74 -7.14
N THR A 5 3.33 2.94 -6.95
CA THR A 5 4.22 3.23 -5.84
C THR A 5 3.58 4.30 -4.96
N PHE A 6 3.48 4.01 -3.68
CA PHE A 6 2.91 4.94 -2.68
C PHE A 6 3.97 5.23 -1.61
N GLU A 7 3.95 6.46 -1.11
CA GLU A 7 4.73 6.82 0.07
C GLU A 7 3.76 6.83 1.25
N MET A 8 4.10 6.07 2.29
CA MET A 8 3.27 5.95 3.48
C MET A 8 4.12 6.23 4.70
N ALA A 9 3.62 7.07 5.61
CA ALA A 9 4.32 7.39 6.84
C ALA A 9 4.39 6.15 7.73
N MET A 10 5.48 5.43 7.66
CA MET A 10 5.74 4.22 8.44
C MET A 10 6.94 4.44 9.34
N THR A 11 6.77 4.15 10.63
CA THR A 11 7.83 4.32 11.62
C THR A 11 8.31 2.99 12.20
N CYS A 12 7.61 1.89 11.91
CA CYS A 12 7.93 0.57 12.45
C CYS A 12 7.28 -0.53 11.62
N ASP A 13 7.66 -1.78 11.90
CA ASP A 13 7.13 -2.94 11.19
C ASP A 13 5.63 -3.11 11.37
N GLY A 14 5.10 -2.65 12.50
CA GLY A 14 3.66 -2.69 12.74
C GLY A 14 2.86 -1.90 11.72
N CYS A 15 3.41 -0.77 11.26
CA CYS A 15 2.79 0.05 10.22
C CYS A 15 2.79 -0.70 8.88
N ALA A 16 3.89 -1.38 8.55
CA ALA A 16 3.98 -2.17 7.34
C ALA A 16 2.98 -3.33 7.37
N ASN A 17 2.83 -3.98 8.52
CA ASN A 17 1.85 -5.06 8.67
C ASN A 17 0.42 -4.56 8.50
N ALA A 18 0.12 -3.37 9.02
CA ALA A 18 -1.19 -2.76 8.85
C ALA A 18 -1.48 -2.50 7.36
N ALA A 19 -0.50 -2.03 6.62
CA ALA A 19 -0.64 -1.82 5.18
C ALA A 19 -0.93 -3.13 4.46
N ARG A 20 -0.21 -4.20 4.80
CA ARG A 20 -0.43 -5.52 4.21
C ARG A 20 -1.85 -6.02 4.46
N ARG A 21 -2.34 -5.86 5.69
CA ARG A 21 -3.69 -6.30 6.06
C ARG A 21 -4.75 -5.57 5.26
N VAL A 22 -4.60 -4.27 5.13
CA VAL A 22 -5.56 -3.45 4.38
C VAL A 22 -5.56 -3.86 2.91
N LEU A 23 -4.39 -4.07 2.33
CA LEU A 23 -4.28 -4.48 0.93
C LEU A 23 -4.85 -5.89 0.71
N SER A 24 -4.65 -6.80 1.66
CA SER A 24 -5.23 -8.14 1.58
C SER A 24 -6.76 -8.10 1.57
N LYS A 25 -7.36 -7.15 2.26
CA LYS A 25 -8.82 -7.00 2.29
C LYS A 25 -9.40 -6.58 0.95
N LEU A 26 -8.59 -6.00 0.08
CA LEU A 26 -9.02 -5.63 -1.27
C LEU A 26 -9.10 -6.83 -2.20
N GLY A 27 -8.51 -7.95 -1.80
CA GLY A 27 -8.50 -9.18 -2.58
C GLY A 27 -7.08 -9.55 -3.00
N GLU A 28 -6.55 -10.65 -2.49
CA GLU A 28 -5.18 -11.08 -2.77
C GLU A 28 -4.97 -11.46 -4.23
N ASP A 29 -6.02 -11.88 -4.90
CA ASP A 29 -5.99 -12.20 -6.33
C ASP A 29 -6.04 -10.95 -7.21
N LYS A 30 -6.40 -9.79 -6.66
CA LYS A 30 -6.50 -8.53 -7.39
C LYS A 30 -5.36 -7.58 -7.08
N VAL A 31 -4.72 -7.75 -5.93
CA VAL A 31 -3.64 -6.89 -5.46
C VAL A 31 -2.46 -7.74 -5.03
N THR A 32 -1.31 -7.49 -5.64
CA THR A 32 -0.05 -8.13 -5.25
C THR A 32 0.84 -7.08 -4.61
N VAL A 33 1.24 -7.34 -3.37
CA VAL A 33 2.19 -6.46 -2.67
C VAL A 33 3.60 -6.85 -3.10
N ASP A 34 4.24 -6.00 -3.90
CA ASP A 34 5.57 -6.27 -4.40
C ASP A 34 6.64 -5.95 -3.36
N LYS A 35 6.46 -4.84 -2.65
CA LYS A 35 7.43 -4.41 -1.66
C LYS A 35 6.81 -3.44 -0.67
N ILE A 36 7.15 -3.59 0.60
CA ILE A 36 6.86 -2.58 1.62
C ILE A 36 8.18 -2.30 2.32
N ASP A 37 8.66 -1.07 2.22
CA ASP A 37 9.95 -0.68 2.78
C ASP A 37 9.75 0.43 3.80
N VAL A 38 9.98 0.11 5.07
CA VAL A 38 9.86 1.06 6.16
C VAL A 38 10.97 2.11 6.10
N GLY A 39 12.14 1.72 5.64
CA GLY A 39 13.28 2.61 5.54
C GLY A 39 13.07 3.75 4.55
N THR A 40 12.51 3.45 3.38
CA THR A 40 12.20 4.46 2.36
C THR A 40 10.76 4.95 2.46
N LYS A 41 9.95 4.33 3.33
CA LYS A 41 8.53 4.63 3.52
C LYS A 41 7.72 4.41 2.24
N GLN A 42 8.10 3.42 1.46
CA GLN A 42 7.44 3.12 0.19
C GLN A 42 6.69 1.81 0.21
N VAL A 43 5.53 1.81 -0.46
CA VAL A 43 4.73 0.62 -0.68
C VAL A 43 4.55 0.47 -2.19
N ILE A 44 5.01 -0.64 -2.73
CA ILE A 44 4.91 -0.93 -4.16
C ILE A 44 3.95 -2.09 -4.35
N VAL A 45 2.92 -1.88 -5.15
CA VAL A 45 1.89 -2.89 -5.40
C VAL A 45 1.59 -3.00 -6.89
N THR A 46 1.20 -4.19 -7.30
CA THR A 46 0.70 -4.47 -8.64
C THR A 46 -0.77 -4.83 -8.52
N SER A 47 -1.65 -4.16 -9.26
CA SER A 47 -3.09 -4.37 -9.12
C SER A 47 -3.87 -3.98 -10.36
N ASP A 48 -5.01 -4.64 -10.57
CA ASP A 48 -5.99 -4.27 -11.58
C ASP A 48 -6.92 -3.15 -11.08
N LEU A 49 -6.91 -2.88 -9.78
CA LEU A 49 -7.74 -1.84 -9.21
C LEU A 49 -7.18 -0.46 -9.55
N ALA A 50 -8.05 0.55 -9.48
CA ALA A 50 -7.59 1.92 -9.67
C ALA A 50 -6.65 2.32 -8.54
N ALA A 51 -5.63 3.15 -8.85
CA ALA A 51 -4.69 3.63 -7.85
C ALA A 51 -5.41 4.30 -6.67
N ASN A 52 -6.49 5.01 -6.96
CA ASN A 52 -7.28 5.69 -5.93
C ASN A 52 -7.88 4.70 -4.93
N ASP A 53 -8.33 3.53 -5.38
CA ASP A 53 -8.89 2.50 -4.50
C ASP A 53 -7.82 2.00 -3.52
N ILE A 54 -6.61 1.80 -4.00
CA ILE A 54 -5.49 1.36 -3.18
C ILE A 54 -5.11 2.47 -2.20
N LEU A 55 -5.03 3.70 -2.67
CA LEU A 55 -4.71 4.86 -1.86
C LEU A 55 -5.70 5.03 -0.71
N GLU A 56 -7.00 4.93 -1.00
CA GLU A 56 -8.05 5.02 0.02
C GLU A 56 -7.94 3.91 1.05
N ALA A 57 -7.63 2.71 0.59
CA ALA A 57 -7.44 1.58 1.50
C ALA A 57 -6.26 1.82 2.44
N LEU A 58 -5.15 2.31 1.91
CA LEU A 58 -3.97 2.61 2.73
C LEU A 58 -4.23 3.74 3.73
N LYS A 59 -5.03 4.72 3.36
CA LYS A 59 -5.40 5.81 4.27
C LYS A 59 -6.19 5.32 5.47
N LYS A 60 -6.90 4.20 5.34
CA LYS A 60 -7.67 3.62 6.44
C LYS A 60 -6.78 3.13 7.59
N THR A 61 -5.49 2.99 7.36
CA THR A 61 -4.55 2.64 8.41
C THR A 61 -4.33 3.77 9.41
N GLY A 62 -4.81 4.96 9.09
CA GLY A 62 -4.61 6.15 9.91
C GLY A 62 -3.29 6.87 9.63
N LYS A 63 -2.56 6.42 8.63
CA LYS A 63 -1.27 7.03 8.25
C LYS A 63 -1.44 7.91 7.03
N GLU A 64 -0.55 8.88 6.88
CA GLU A 64 -0.49 9.72 5.71
C GLU A 64 0.05 8.90 4.54
N VAL A 65 -0.66 8.91 3.42
CA VAL A 65 -0.30 8.15 2.22
C VAL A 65 -0.31 9.07 1.02
N LYS A 66 0.69 8.94 0.17
CA LYS A 66 0.82 9.76 -1.02
C LYS A 66 1.18 8.85 -2.18
N GLN A 67 0.54 9.04 -3.32
CA GLN A 67 0.87 8.30 -4.53
C GLN A 67 2.07 8.94 -5.22
N LEU A 68 3.10 8.13 -5.49
CA LEU A 68 4.32 8.60 -6.16
C LEU A 68 4.31 8.27 -7.66
N SER A 69 3.68 7.15 -8.03
CA SER A 69 3.59 6.79 -9.45
C SER A 69 2.47 5.78 -9.72
#